data_24063e7cbb00727066c8498003a94f7d
#
_entry.id   24063e7cbb00727066c8498003a94f7d
#
_cell.length_a   1.000
_cell.length_b   1.000
_cell.length_c   1.000
_cell.angle_alpha   90.00
_cell.angle_beta   90.00
_cell.angle_gamma   90.00
#
_symmetry.space_group_name_H-M   'P 1'
#
loop_
_entity.id
_entity.type
_entity.pdbx_description
1 polymer ?
#
loop_
_entity_poly.entity_id
_entity_poly.type
_entity_poly.pdbx_seq_one_letter_code
_entity_poly.pdbx_strand_id
1 'polypeptide(L)'
;LFTDAVLAASEYLDIRPVYIEKDYWITRSLKLMAQNPNSDKAIFKGGTSLSKAHKIGNRFSEDIDIAISDGDSLIGNRSKMLIKKIAKEMTYGLEEVVVQGVTSKGSRYYKAMYSYPNVLGRAIKETVNIGQLLVEINSFANPYPYVSKNIDCFIAQFFRKTNNEDLIEQYGLEGFSL
;
A
#
# COMPACT_ATOMS: atom_id res chain seq x y z
N LEU A 1 -1.53 -9.36 -20.12
CA LEU A 1 -1.08 -10.19 -18.99
C LEU A 1 -1.50 -9.64 -17.64
N PHE A 2 -1.03 -8.47 -17.17
CA PHE A 2 -1.46 -7.91 -15.87
C PHE A 2 -2.95 -7.52 -15.87
N THR A 3 -3.40 -6.86 -16.93
CA THR A 3 -4.83 -6.51 -17.12
C THR A 3 -5.72 -7.75 -17.07
N ASP A 4 -5.32 -8.83 -17.73
CA ASP A 4 -6.09 -10.08 -17.76
C ASP A 4 -6.19 -10.70 -16.36
N ALA A 5 -5.10 -10.67 -15.59
CA ALA A 5 -5.10 -11.14 -14.20
C ALA A 5 -6.01 -10.29 -13.29
N VAL A 6 -6.01 -8.96 -13.49
CA VAL A 6 -6.92 -8.04 -12.78
C VAL A 6 -8.38 -8.36 -13.09
N LEU A 7 -8.72 -8.55 -14.36
CA LEU A 7 -10.10 -8.84 -14.79
C LEU A 7 -10.55 -10.22 -14.32
N ALA A 8 -9.73 -11.25 -14.47
CA ALA A 8 -10.04 -12.60 -14.01
C ALA A 8 -10.21 -12.68 -12.48
N ALA A 9 -9.32 -12.02 -11.73
CA ALA A 9 -9.44 -11.94 -10.27
C ALA A 9 -10.70 -11.17 -9.85
N SER A 10 -11.06 -10.10 -10.57
CA SER A 10 -12.28 -9.32 -10.34
C SER A 10 -13.54 -10.17 -10.50
N GLU A 11 -13.64 -10.91 -11.60
CA GLU A 11 -14.76 -11.81 -11.86
C GLU A 11 -14.88 -12.92 -10.81
N TYR A 12 -13.75 -13.56 -10.48
CA TYR A 12 -13.73 -14.68 -9.54
C TYR A 12 -14.03 -14.27 -8.10
N LEU A 13 -13.52 -13.11 -7.66
CA LEU A 13 -13.65 -12.64 -6.29
C LEU A 13 -14.89 -11.77 -6.06
N ASP A 14 -15.62 -11.42 -7.13
CA ASP A 14 -16.73 -10.45 -7.10
C ASP A 14 -16.30 -9.09 -6.51
N ILE A 15 -15.11 -8.63 -6.92
CA ILE A 15 -14.54 -7.34 -6.52
C ILE A 15 -14.31 -6.50 -7.78
N ARG A 16 -14.69 -5.22 -7.76
CA ARG A 16 -14.53 -4.34 -8.92
C ARG A 16 -13.07 -4.28 -9.38
N PRO A 17 -12.80 -4.30 -10.71
CA PRO A 17 -11.43 -4.35 -11.24
C PRO A 17 -10.51 -3.24 -10.71
N VAL A 18 -11.04 -2.03 -10.53
CA VAL A 18 -10.30 -0.88 -9.99
C VAL A 18 -9.76 -1.12 -8.58
N TYR A 19 -10.48 -1.89 -7.77
CA TYR A 19 -10.02 -2.25 -6.42
C TYR A 19 -9.00 -3.38 -6.43
N ILE A 20 -9.10 -4.32 -7.37
CA ILE A 20 -8.08 -5.35 -7.58
C ILE A 20 -6.74 -4.71 -8.00
N GLU A 21 -6.79 -3.80 -8.97
CA GLU A 21 -5.60 -3.07 -9.42
C GLU A 21 -5.00 -2.22 -8.29
N LYS A 22 -5.83 -1.46 -7.58
CA LYS A 22 -5.36 -0.62 -6.47
C LYS A 22 -4.77 -1.45 -5.33
N ASP A 23 -5.37 -2.58 -4.99
CA ASP A 23 -4.85 -3.52 -3.99
C ASP A 23 -3.46 -4.05 -4.36
N TYR A 24 -3.22 -4.33 -5.64
CA TYR A 24 -1.88 -4.70 -6.12
C TYR A 24 -0.86 -3.59 -5.84
N TRP A 25 -1.18 -2.33 -6.17
CA TRP A 25 -0.25 -1.22 -5.96
C TRP A 25 -0.01 -0.89 -4.49
N ILE A 26 -1.04 -1.00 -3.65
CA ILE A 26 -0.91 -0.93 -2.18
C ILE A 26 0.04 -2.03 -1.70
N THR A 27 -0.19 -3.28 -2.12
CA THR A 27 0.63 -4.43 -1.71
C THR A 27 2.07 -4.28 -2.14
N ARG A 28 2.31 -3.83 -3.38
CA ARG A 28 3.65 -3.57 -3.90
C ARG A 28 4.38 -2.50 -3.09
N SER A 29 3.72 -1.40 -2.75
CA SER A 29 4.31 -0.35 -1.92
C SER A 29 4.66 -0.86 -0.51
N LEU A 30 3.79 -1.64 0.10
CA LEU A 30 4.05 -2.26 1.40
C LEU A 30 5.20 -3.29 1.32
N LYS A 31 5.32 -4.07 0.23
CA LYS A 31 6.43 -5.01 0.00
C LYS A 31 7.76 -4.28 -0.09
N LEU A 32 7.82 -3.17 -0.81
CA LEU A 32 9.01 -2.32 -0.88
C LEU A 32 9.37 -1.72 0.49
N MET A 33 8.38 -1.33 1.30
CA MET A 33 8.60 -0.89 2.66
C MET A 33 9.14 -2.01 3.56
N ALA A 34 8.59 -3.22 3.48
CA ALA A 34 9.06 -4.37 4.25
C ALA A 34 10.52 -4.76 3.91
N GLN A 35 10.95 -4.52 2.69
CA GLN A 35 12.33 -4.74 2.23
C GLN A 35 13.32 -3.63 2.62
N ASN A 36 12.83 -2.52 3.17
CA ASN A 36 13.66 -1.40 3.59
C ASN A 36 14.48 -1.77 4.84
N PRO A 37 15.76 -1.38 4.94
CA PRO A 37 16.57 -1.58 6.15
C PRO A 37 16.01 -0.94 7.43
N ASN A 38 15.04 -0.02 7.32
CA ASN A 38 14.36 0.60 8.46
C ASN A 38 12.91 0.12 8.60
N SER A 39 12.56 -1.02 8.03
CA SER A 39 11.20 -1.58 8.10
C SER A 39 10.76 -1.88 9.54
N ASP A 40 11.72 -2.23 10.42
CA ASP A 40 11.52 -2.43 11.85
C ASP A 40 10.93 -1.20 12.58
N LYS A 41 11.08 -0.02 11.98
CA LYS A 41 10.56 1.25 12.51
C LYS A 41 9.24 1.69 11.88
N ALA A 42 8.79 1.01 10.84
CA ALA A 42 7.60 1.38 10.06
C ALA A 42 6.45 0.42 10.37
N ILE A 43 5.41 0.91 11.02
CA ILE A 43 4.25 0.12 11.42
C ILE A 43 3.08 0.48 10.54
N PHE A 44 2.57 -0.51 9.80
CA PHE A 44 1.38 -0.37 8.97
C PHE A 44 0.13 -0.33 9.85
N LYS A 45 -0.65 0.73 9.73
CA LYS A 45 -1.83 1.00 10.55
C LYS A 45 -3.04 1.41 9.71
N GLY A 46 -4.06 1.92 10.36
CA GLY A 46 -5.25 2.49 9.71
C GLY A 46 -6.21 1.45 9.15
N GLY A 47 -7.20 1.94 8.40
CA GLY A 47 -8.27 1.11 7.83
C GLY A 47 -7.76 0.03 6.88
N THR A 48 -6.74 0.34 6.09
CA THR A 48 -6.14 -0.60 5.14
C THR A 48 -5.39 -1.72 5.86
N SER A 49 -4.74 -1.45 6.98
CA SER A 49 -4.14 -2.48 7.83
C SER A 49 -5.20 -3.42 8.40
N LEU A 50 -6.31 -2.88 8.92
CA LEU A 50 -7.41 -3.69 9.45
C LEU A 50 -8.00 -4.62 8.39
N SER A 51 -8.28 -4.12 7.20
CA SER A 51 -8.85 -4.94 6.12
C SER A 51 -7.84 -5.92 5.52
N LYS A 52 -6.62 -5.48 5.24
CA LYS A 52 -5.62 -6.24 4.48
C LYS A 52 -4.83 -7.23 5.35
N ALA A 53 -4.36 -6.80 6.51
CA ALA A 53 -3.55 -7.63 7.41
C ALA A 53 -4.40 -8.42 8.42
N HIS A 54 -5.41 -7.80 8.99
CA HIS A 54 -6.23 -8.41 10.03
C HIS A 54 -7.52 -9.04 9.50
N LYS A 55 -7.87 -8.81 8.22
CA LYS A 55 -9.10 -9.31 7.57
C LYS A 55 -10.38 -8.87 8.32
N ILE A 56 -10.33 -7.67 8.93
CA ILE A 56 -11.43 -7.08 9.67
C ILE A 56 -12.15 -6.05 8.79
N GLY A 57 -13.46 -6.18 8.70
CA GLY A 57 -14.32 -5.28 7.92
C GLY A 57 -14.47 -5.69 6.45
N ASN A 58 -15.66 -5.40 5.91
CA ASN A 58 -16.06 -5.76 4.54
C ASN A 58 -15.95 -4.56 3.57
N ARG A 59 -15.16 -3.54 3.92
CA ARG A 59 -14.96 -2.39 3.04
C ARG A 59 -13.55 -2.40 2.47
N PHE A 60 -13.43 -2.01 1.21
CA PHE A 60 -12.16 -1.68 0.62
C PHE A 60 -11.63 -0.37 1.24
N SER A 61 -10.36 -0.36 1.64
CA SER A 61 -9.66 0.83 2.12
C SER A 61 -8.50 1.15 1.17
N GLU A 62 -8.29 2.43 0.90
CA GLU A 62 -7.55 2.89 -0.27
C GLU A 62 -6.22 3.56 0.04
N ASP A 63 -5.99 3.92 1.32
CA ASP A 63 -4.86 4.72 1.75
C ASP A 63 -3.82 3.85 2.45
N ILE A 64 -2.55 4.22 2.35
CA ILE A 64 -1.48 3.60 3.12
C ILE A 64 -1.13 4.51 4.29
N ASP A 65 -1.40 4.05 5.50
CA ASP A 65 -1.08 4.74 6.74
C ASP A 65 0.07 4.04 7.46
N ILE A 66 1.15 4.77 7.71
CA ILE A 66 2.35 4.28 8.40
C ILE A 66 2.62 5.12 9.65
N ALA A 67 2.90 4.47 10.76
CA ALA A 67 3.49 5.11 11.93
C ALA A 67 4.97 4.75 12.03
N ILE A 68 5.79 5.72 12.42
CA ILE A 68 7.18 5.46 12.78
C ILE A 68 7.22 5.15 14.28
N SER A 69 7.60 3.92 14.64
CA SER A 69 7.94 3.57 16.02
C SER A 69 9.16 4.36 16.46
N ASP A 70 9.37 4.55 17.73
CA ASP A 70 10.46 5.39 18.28
C ASP A 70 10.47 6.85 17.81
N GLY A 71 9.35 7.33 17.22
CA GLY A 71 9.24 8.70 16.72
C GLY A 71 9.54 9.78 17.77
N ASP A 72 9.35 9.47 19.04
CA ASP A 72 9.67 10.37 20.15
C ASP A 72 11.17 10.40 20.49
N SER A 73 11.91 9.34 20.21
CA SER A 73 13.39 9.31 20.36
C SER A 73 14.11 9.97 19.16
N LEU A 74 13.41 10.11 18.02
CA LEU A 74 13.93 10.72 16.81
C LEU A 74 13.57 12.22 16.77
N ILE A 75 14.43 13.04 17.35
CA ILE A 75 14.19 14.50 17.44
C ILE A 75 14.54 15.19 16.11
N GLY A 76 13.63 16.07 15.65
CA GLY A 76 13.87 17.04 14.58
C GLY A 76 14.18 16.44 13.21
N ASN A 77 15.34 16.74 12.65
CA ASN A 77 15.72 16.37 11.29
C ASN A 77 15.84 14.85 11.06
N ARG A 78 16.16 14.05 12.09
CA ARG A 78 16.28 12.59 11.95
C ARG A 78 14.95 11.94 11.62
N SER A 79 13.87 12.32 12.31
CA SER A 79 12.51 11.85 12.01
C SER A 79 12.10 12.21 10.59
N LYS A 80 12.32 13.48 10.19
CA LYS A 80 12.03 13.96 8.84
C LYS A 80 12.79 13.18 7.76
N MET A 81 14.06 12.90 7.98
CA MET A 81 14.88 12.13 7.03
C MET A 81 14.39 10.68 6.90
N LEU A 82 14.06 10.02 8.03
CA LEU A 82 13.55 8.66 8.04
C LEU A 82 12.20 8.55 7.31
N ILE A 83 11.26 9.46 7.62
CA ILE A 83 9.96 9.53 6.94
C ILE A 83 10.13 9.69 5.44
N LYS A 84 10.98 10.63 5.00
CA LYS A 84 11.23 10.85 3.57
C LYS A 84 11.88 9.64 2.90
N LYS A 85 12.80 8.98 3.58
CA LYS A 85 13.46 7.77 3.06
C LYS A 85 12.47 6.64 2.86
N ILE A 86 11.65 6.34 3.87
CA ILE A 86 10.60 5.33 3.78
C ILE A 86 9.61 5.67 2.67
N ALA A 87 9.10 6.91 2.62
CA ALA A 87 8.19 7.36 1.58
C ALA A 87 8.78 7.16 0.17
N LYS A 88 10.03 7.58 -0.05
CA LYS A 88 10.70 7.45 -1.34
C LYS A 88 10.86 5.99 -1.79
N GLU A 89 11.22 5.12 -0.86
CA GLU A 89 11.49 3.72 -1.19
C GLU A 89 10.19 2.94 -1.41
N MET A 90 9.18 3.12 -0.56
CA MET A 90 7.90 2.42 -0.72
C MET A 90 7.10 2.87 -1.96
N THR A 91 7.36 4.08 -2.45
CA THR A 91 6.71 4.61 -3.67
C THR A 91 7.61 4.58 -4.91
N TYR A 92 8.66 3.76 -4.87
CA TYR A 92 9.59 3.65 -6.00
C TYR A 92 8.87 3.22 -7.29
N GLY A 93 9.08 4.00 -8.35
CA GLY A 93 8.44 3.80 -9.65
C GLY A 93 7.03 4.40 -9.77
N LEU A 94 6.55 5.11 -8.75
CA LEU A 94 5.32 5.91 -8.81
C LEU A 94 5.67 7.38 -8.98
N GLU A 95 4.76 8.15 -9.57
CA GLU A 95 4.91 9.60 -9.75
C GLU A 95 4.11 10.36 -8.68
N GLU A 96 4.76 11.28 -7.98
CA GLU A 96 4.08 12.12 -7.02
C GLU A 96 3.18 13.14 -7.73
N VAL A 97 1.93 13.22 -7.29
CA VAL A 97 0.94 14.20 -7.76
C VAL A 97 0.71 15.22 -6.64
N VAL A 98 1.09 16.46 -6.90
CA VAL A 98 0.83 17.54 -5.93
C VAL A 98 -0.64 17.92 -5.96
N VAL A 99 -1.33 17.68 -4.84
CA VAL A 99 -2.75 18.01 -4.68
C VAL A 99 -2.89 19.08 -3.58
N GLN A 100 -3.45 20.22 -3.96
CA GLN A 100 -3.67 21.33 -3.01
C GLN A 100 -4.59 20.87 -1.85
N GLY A 101 -4.19 21.16 -0.62
CA GLY A 101 -4.92 20.75 0.58
C GLY A 101 -4.71 19.30 1.01
N VAL A 102 -4.05 18.46 0.20
CA VAL A 102 -3.71 17.07 0.53
C VAL A 102 -2.23 16.92 0.83
N THR A 103 -1.37 17.40 -0.07
CA THR A 103 0.09 17.24 0.07
C THR A 103 0.61 18.05 1.26
N SER A 104 1.25 17.37 2.21
CA SER A 104 1.87 17.96 3.40
C SER A 104 3.16 17.24 3.76
N LYS A 105 4.26 17.95 3.93
CA LYS A 105 5.61 17.40 4.17
C LYS A 105 6.29 18.11 5.34
N GLY A 106 5.81 17.83 6.55
CA GLY A 106 6.36 18.34 7.79
C GLY A 106 7.57 17.56 8.31
N SER A 107 7.98 17.87 9.53
CA SER A 107 9.08 17.18 10.21
C SER A 107 8.65 15.84 10.81
N ARG A 108 7.40 15.71 11.24
CA ARG A 108 6.82 14.52 11.89
C ARG A 108 5.63 13.94 11.13
N TYR A 109 5.28 14.52 9.99
CA TYR A 109 4.13 14.17 9.18
C TYR A 109 4.44 14.30 7.71
N TYR A 110 4.03 13.32 6.95
CA TYR A 110 4.14 13.25 5.50
C TYR A 110 2.83 12.74 4.93
N LYS A 111 2.28 13.45 3.96
CA LYS A 111 1.10 13.04 3.21
C LYS A 111 1.28 13.44 1.75
N ALA A 112 1.20 12.49 0.85
CA ALA A 112 1.32 12.75 -0.57
C ALA A 112 0.50 11.75 -1.38
N MET A 113 0.04 12.22 -2.54
CA MET A 113 -0.64 11.41 -3.54
C MET A 113 0.36 10.95 -4.59
N TYR A 114 0.23 9.71 -5.03
CA TYR A 114 1.06 9.12 -6.08
C TYR A 114 0.19 8.54 -7.18
N SER A 115 0.55 8.75 -8.44
CA SER A 115 -0.07 8.06 -9.57
C SER A 115 0.67 6.76 -9.86
N TYR A 116 -0.09 5.74 -10.23
CA TYR A 116 0.44 4.47 -10.73
C TYR A 116 -0.04 4.21 -12.17
N PRO A 117 0.70 3.39 -12.96
CA PRO A 117 0.26 3.00 -14.29
C PRO A 117 -1.08 2.27 -14.22
N ASN A 118 -2.16 2.95 -14.61
CA ASN A 118 -3.51 2.40 -14.60
C ASN A 118 -3.74 1.59 -15.88
N VAL A 119 -3.83 0.26 -15.77
CA VAL A 119 -4.02 -0.64 -16.91
C VAL A 119 -5.47 -0.74 -17.38
N LEU A 120 -6.42 -0.37 -16.52
CA LEU A 120 -7.85 -0.34 -16.88
C LEU A 120 -8.22 0.89 -17.70
N GLY A 121 -7.33 1.88 -17.75
CA GLY A 121 -7.48 3.07 -18.57
C GLY A 121 -8.66 3.95 -18.18
N ARG A 122 -8.98 4.90 -19.08
CA ARG A 122 -10.15 5.79 -18.94
C ARG A 122 -11.50 5.11 -19.21
N ALA A 123 -11.51 3.79 -19.43
CA ALA A 123 -12.71 3.05 -19.76
C ALA A 123 -13.75 3.01 -18.63
N ILE A 124 -13.30 3.22 -17.40
CA ILE A 124 -14.18 3.23 -16.22
C ILE A 124 -14.34 4.68 -15.76
N LYS A 125 -15.48 5.28 -16.08
CA LYS A 125 -15.90 6.58 -15.55
C LYS A 125 -16.29 6.45 -14.08
N GLU A 126 -15.31 6.44 -13.20
CA GLU A 126 -15.53 6.46 -11.75
C GLU A 126 -14.93 7.70 -11.12
N THR A 127 -15.64 8.23 -10.14
CA THR A 127 -15.43 9.55 -9.55
C THR A 127 -14.37 9.60 -8.45
N VAL A 128 -13.68 8.50 -8.15
CA VAL A 128 -12.78 8.43 -6.96
C VAL A 128 -11.39 7.96 -7.35
N ASN A 129 -10.40 8.85 -7.26
CA ASN A 129 -8.95 8.62 -7.22
C ASN A 129 -8.40 7.36 -7.92
N ILE A 130 -8.98 7.04 -9.11
CA ILE A 130 -8.54 5.92 -9.94
C ILE A 130 -7.11 6.23 -10.42
N GLY A 131 -6.23 5.23 -10.30
CA GLY A 131 -4.83 5.39 -10.69
C GLY A 131 -4.00 6.19 -9.69
N GLN A 132 -4.53 6.44 -8.48
CA GLN A 132 -3.83 7.20 -7.45
C GLN A 132 -3.82 6.45 -6.11
N LEU A 133 -2.74 6.66 -5.36
CA LEU A 133 -2.49 6.08 -4.05
C LEU A 133 -2.11 7.17 -3.06
N LEU A 134 -2.85 7.28 -1.96
CA LEU A 134 -2.53 8.20 -0.87
C LEU A 134 -1.60 7.49 0.11
N VAL A 135 -0.48 8.14 0.43
CA VAL A 135 0.48 7.67 1.43
C VAL A 135 0.58 8.69 2.55
N GLU A 136 0.34 8.24 3.76
CA GLU A 136 0.45 9.02 4.98
C GLU A 136 1.44 8.35 5.94
N ILE A 137 2.46 9.11 6.39
CA ILE A 137 3.46 8.63 7.35
C ILE A 137 3.58 9.64 8.47
N ASN A 138 3.51 9.19 9.71
CA ASN A 138 3.69 10.07 10.86
C ASN A 138 4.55 9.42 11.96
N SER A 139 5.15 10.26 12.80
CA SER A 139 6.00 9.85 13.92
C SER A 139 5.46 10.30 15.29
N PHE A 140 4.18 10.67 15.37
CA PHE A 140 3.53 11.04 16.62
C PHE A 140 2.47 10.02 17.06
N ALA A 141 2.03 9.13 16.17
CA ALA A 141 1.19 8.03 16.55
C ALA A 141 2.07 6.87 17.04
N ASN A 142 1.71 6.30 18.19
CA ASN A 142 2.35 5.09 18.71
C ASN A 142 1.33 3.94 18.69
N PRO A 143 1.32 3.10 17.64
CA PRO A 143 0.35 2.01 17.48
C PRO A 143 0.75 0.76 18.30
N TYR A 144 1.20 0.93 19.52
CA TYR A 144 1.57 -0.18 20.38
C TYR A 144 0.37 -0.70 21.20
N PRO A 145 0.18 -2.03 21.37
CA PRO A 145 0.98 -3.11 20.80
C PRO A 145 0.69 -3.35 19.32
N TYR A 146 1.66 -3.87 18.59
CA TYR A 146 1.50 -4.28 17.18
C TYR A 146 1.96 -5.73 16.99
N VAL A 147 1.52 -6.35 15.92
CA VAL A 147 1.85 -7.74 15.58
C VAL A 147 2.23 -7.83 14.10
N SER A 148 3.19 -8.70 13.80
CA SER A 148 3.53 -9.01 12.42
C SER A 148 2.45 -9.88 11.79
N LYS A 149 2.08 -9.58 10.54
CA LYS A 149 1.09 -10.30 9.74
C LYS A 149 1.59 -10.54 8.33
N ASN A 150 1.19 -11.66 7.75
CA ASN A 150 1.45 -11.92 6.35
C ASN A 150 0.47 -11.14 5.47
N ILE A 151 1.00 -10.45 4.46
CA ILE A 151 0.26 -9.62 3.52
C ILE A 151 0.44 -10.16 2.11
N ASP A 152 -0.66 -10.22 1.37
CA ASP A 152 -0.69 -10.57 -0.05
C ASP A 152 -1.72 -9.71 -0.79
N CYS A 153 -1.70 -9.74 -2.13
CA CYS A 153 -2.69 -9.06 -2.96
C CYS A 153 -3.85 -9.99 -3.35
N PHE A 154 -4.95 -9.40 -3.80
CA PHE A 154 -6.11 -10.16 -4.30
C PHE A 154 -5.77 -11.05 -5.49
N ILE A 155 -4.89 -10.61 -6.39
CA ILE A 155 -4.44 -11.43 -7.52
C ILE A 155 -3.73 -12.70 -7.04
N ALA A 156 -2.87 -12.61 -6.02
CA ALA A 156 -2.22 -13.79 -5.44
C ALA A 156 -3.23 -14.72 -4.76
N GLN A 157 -4.24 -14.17 -4.09
CA GLN A 157 -5.32 -14.96 -3.50
C GLN A 157 -6.15 -15.69 -4.58
N PHE A 158 -6.45 -15.01 -5.68
CA PHE A 158 -7.12 -15.60 -6.84
C PHE A 158 -6.31 -16.77 -7.41
N PHE A 159 -5.00 -16.59 -7.65
CA PHE A 159 -4.15 -17.65 -8.18
C PHE A 159 -4.09 -18.88 -7.25
N ARG A 160 -3.99 -18.69 -5.93
CA ARG A 160 -4.06 -19.83 -4.99
C ARG A 160 -5.41 -20.56 -5.05
N LYS A 161 -6.51 -19.81 -5.08
CA LYS A 161 -7.85 -20.41 -5.13
C LYS A 161 -8.17 -21.14 -6.43
N THR A 162 -7.44 -20.85 -7.49
CA THR A 162 -7.60 -21.47 -8.81
C THR A 162 -6.49 -22.48 -9.15
N ASN A 163 -5.64 -22.85 -8.17
CA ASN A 163 -4.50 -23.76 -8.32
C ASN A 163 -3.49 -23.34 -9.40
N ASN A 164 -3.23 -22.02 -9.49
CA ASN A 164 -2.24 -21.42 -10.40
C ASN A 164 -1.11 -20.75 -9.59
N GLU A 165 -0.59 -21.44 -8.59
CA GLU A 165 0.40 -20.87 -7.66
C GLU A 165 1.74 -20.56 -8.33
N ASP A 166 2.09 -21.25 -9.41
CA ASP A 166 3.24 -20.97 -10.26
C ASP A 166 3.25 -19.52 -10.81
N LEU A 167 2.08 -18.95 -11.06
CA LEU A 167 1.93 -17.57 -11.49
C LEU A 167 2.27 -16.56 -10.38
N ILE A 168 2.17 -16.96 -9.11
CA ILE A 168 2.54 -16.09 -8.00
C ILE A 168 4.04 -15.80 -8.04
N GLU A 169 4.87 -16.83 -8.18
CA GLU A 169 6.32 -16.66 -8.30
C GLU A 169 6.69 -15.96 -9.61
N GLN A 170 6.10 -16.37 -10.73
CA GLN A 170 6.36 -15.77 -12.04
C GLN A 170 6.11 -14.27 -12.08
N TYR A 171 5.11 -13.77 -11.35
CA TYR A 171 4.74 -12.35 -11.30
C TYR A 171 5.25 -11.62 -10.05
N GLY A 172 6.02 -12.26 -9.19
CA GLY A 172 6.57 -11.66 -7.98
C GLY A 172 5.51 -11.24 -6.96
N LEU A 173 4.42 -12.01 -6.86
CA LEU A 173 3.26 -11.73 -6.02
C LEU A 173 3.28 -12.47 -4.67
N GLU A 174 4.42 -13.02 -4.28
CA GLU A 174 4.57 -13.72 -3.00
C GLU A 174 4.20 -12.81 -1.84
N GLY A 175 3.51 -13.39 -0.87
CA GLY A 175 3.23 -12.73 0.40
C GLY A 175 4.51 -12.42 1.18
N PHE A 176 4.42 -11.44 2.04
CA PHE A 176 5.52 -10.99 2.90
C PHE A 176 5.00 -10.65 4.28
N SER A 177 5.88 -10.72 5.25
CA SER A 177 5.57 -10.34 6.64
C SER A 177 5.82 -8.84 6.86
N LEU A 178 4.87 -8.21 7.53
CA LEU A 178 4.94 -6.79 7.88
C LEU A 178 4.38 -6.57 9.29
#